data_115f7c5a7c0da1765eaeb2dcf4c2db88
#
_entry.id   115f7c5a7c0da1765eaeb2dcf4c2db88
#
_cell.length_a   1.000
_cell.length_b   1.000
_cell.length_c   1.000
_cell.angle_alpha   90.00
_cell.angle_beta   90.00
_cell.angle_gamma   90.00
#
_symmetry.space_group_name_H-M   'P 1'
#
loop_
_entity.id
_entity.type
_entity.pdbx_description
1 polymer ?
#
loop_
_entity_poly.entity_id
_entity_poly.type
_entity_poly.pdbx_seq_one_letter_code
_entity_poly.pdbx_strand_id
1 'polypeptide(L)'
;MLFRSADISGSVAAFARFTLMLVYAIQGQFSKVRSFVFIDGIDEVTDFFRGEEDIANAIHRVNTEADVVWVDGHSDYGHAFEVFWEKYGKDVGPKTTVLLLGDARNNYHASQAWVIKEIRQKARHVYWLNPEPKSYWNTGDSIVGDYGTHTDGVFRSEEHTSEL
;
A
#
# COMPACT_ATOMS: atom_id res chain seq x y z
N MET A 1 -5.92 11.09 10.39
CA MET A 1 -4.61 10.49 10.05
C MET A 1 -4.79 9.62 8.82
N LEU A 2 -3.89 9.66 7.90
CA LEU A 2 -3.85 8.77 6.75
C LEU A 2 -2.68 7.80 6.94
N PHE A 3 -2.96 6.49 6.92
CA PHE A 3 -1.98 5.43 6.72
C PHE A 3 -2.05 4.99 5.28
N ARG A 4 -0.92 4.77 4.68
CA ARG A 4 -0.80 4.21 3.34
C ARG A 4 0.31 3.19 3.29
N SER A 5 0.06 2.09 2.61
CA SER A 5 1.02 1.05 2.38
C SER A 5 1.05 0.76 0.88
N ALA A 6 2.22 0.73 0.29
CA ALA A 6 2.42 0.50 -1.13
C ALA A 6 3.37 -0.67 -1.36
N ASP A 7 2.92 -1.61 -2.18
CA ASP A 7 3.78 -2.61 -2.78
C ASP A 7 4.72 -1.94 -3.80
N ILE A 8 6.01 -2.15 -3.64
CA ILE A 8 7.06 -1.60 -4.54
C ILE A 8 7.81 -2.70 -5.28
N SER A 9 7.27 -3.92 -5.35
CA SER A 9 7.84 -4.99 -6.17
C SER A 9 7.95 -4.59 -7.65
N GLY A 10 8.79 -5.28 -8.41
CA GLY A 10 9.14 -4.90 -9.78
C GLY A 10 7.95 -4.75 -10.73
N SER A 11 6.87 -5.54 -10.54
CA SER A 11 5.64 -5.47 -11.35
C SER A 11 4.83 -4.19 -11.10
N VAL A 12 5.03 -3.52 -9.97
CA VAL A 12 4.28 -2.34 -9.53
C VAL A 12 5.16 -1.08 -9.41
N ALA A 13 6.42 -1.09 -9.82
CA ALA A 13 7.33 0.03 -9.65
C ALA A 13 6.83 1.35 -10.32
N ALA A 14 6.25 1.26 -11.52
CA ALA A 14 5.64 2.42 -12.18
C ALA A 14 4.42 2.94 -11.43
N PHE A 15 3.63 2.04 -10.88
CA PHE A 15 2.46 2.34 -10.06
C PHE A 15 2.87 2.91 -8.69
N ALA A 16 3.92 2.41 -8.08
CA ALA A 16 4.46 2.95 -6.85
C ALA A 16 4.83 4.44 -7.03
N ARG A 17 5.43 4.81 -8.15
CA ARG A 17 5.73 6.20 -8.47
C ARG A 17 4.45 7.06 -8.54
N PHE A 18 3.43 6.63 -9.29
CA PHE A 18 2.15 7.33 -9.38
C PHE A 18 1.49 7.46 -8.01
N THR A 19 1.49 6.38 -7.26
CA THR A 19 0.97 6.32 -5.90
C THR A 19 1.64 7.32 -4.95
N LEU A 20 2.96 7.38 -4.98
CA LEU A 20 3.72 8.31 -4.16
C LEU A 20 3.45 9.76 -4.57
N MET A 21 3.27 10.02 -5.87
CA MET A 21 2.83 11.35 -6.38
C MET A 21 1.43 11.71 -5.90
N LEU A 22 0.45 10.79 -6.01
CA LEU A 22 -0.91 10.99 -5.52
C LEU A 22 -0.90 11.34 -4.04
N VAL A 23 -0.13 10.62 -3.31
CA VAL A 23 -0.03 10.82 -1.88
C VAL A 23 0.64 12.13 -1.51
N TYR A 24 1.68 12.52 -2.20
CA TYR A 24 2.27 13.85 -2.05
C TYR A 24 1.22 14.94 -2.30
N ALA A 25 0.40 14.77 -3.35
CA ALA A 25 -0.66 15.71 -3.69
C ALA A 25 -1.75 15.83 -2.60
N ILE A 26 -2.11 14.71 -1.95
CA ILE A 26 -3.19 14.70 -0.94
C ILE A 26 -2.70 14.91 0.50
N GLN A 27 -1.41 14.91 0.75
CA GLN A 27 -0.90 15.03 2.12
C GLN A 27 -1.35 16.34 2.82
N GLY A 28 -1.53 17.41 2.08
CA GLY A 28 -2.06 18.68 2.60
C GLY A 28 -3.51 18.61 3.10
N GLN A 29 -4.26 17.58 2.73
CA GLN A 29 -5.65 17.36 3.17
C GLN A 29 -5.76 16.63 4.51
N PHE A 30 -4.64 16.13 5.04
CA PHE A 30 -4.60 15.35 6.28
C PHE A 30 -3.65 15.99 7.28
N SER A 31 -4.08 16.07 8.53
CA SER A 31 -3.26 16.62 9.62
C SER A 31 -2.00 15.78 9.91
N LYS A 32 -2.03 14.50 9.57
CA LYS A 32 -0.90 13.58 9.71
C LYS A 32 -1.01 12.47 8.68
N VAL A 33 0.06 12.25 7.94
CA VAL A 33 0.20 11.17 6.97
C VAL A 33 1.38 10.31 7.37
N ARG A 34 1.19 8.98 7.39
CA ARG A 34 2.26 8.00 7.55
C ARG A 34 2.30 7.09 6.34
N SER A 35 3.49 6.79 5.89
CA SER A 35 3.75 6.11 4.62
C SER A 35 4.59 4.88 4.87
N PHE A 36 4.15 3.78 4.30
CA PHE A 36 4.81 2.49 4.39
C PHE A 36 5.01 1.93 2.99
N VAL A 37 6.09 1.21 2.80
CA VAL A 37 6.34 0.41 1.61
C VAL A 37 6.65 -1.02 2.01
N PHE A 38 6.35 -1.96 1.14
CA PHE A 38 6.58 -3.37 1.40
C PHE A 38 6.90 -4.16 0.13
N ILE A 39 7.55 -5.29 0.32
CA ILE A 39 7.64 -6.43 -0.60
C ILE A 39 7.24 -7.67 0.19
N ASP A 40 8.13 -8.29 0.94
CA ASP A 40 7.85 -9.32 1.93
C ASP A 40 8.07 -8.84 3.37
N GLY A 41 8.84 -7.77 3.57
CA GLY A 41 8.90 -6.96 4.78
C GLY A 41 8.19 -5.62 4.59
N ILE A 42 8.06 -4.84 5.66
CA ILE A 42 7.45 -3.50 5.63
C ILE A 42 8.32 -2.48 6.34
N ASP A 43 8.47 -1.31 5.72
CA ASP A 43 9.22 -0.19 6.28
C ASP A 43 8.42 1.10 6.26
N GLU A 44 8.59 1.93 7.29
CA GLU A 44 7.99 3.26 7.35
C GLU A 44 8.90 4.28 6.67
N VAL A 45 8.41 4.86 5.58
CA VAL A 45 9.15 5.82 4.75
C VAL A 45 8.60 7.25 4.87
N THR A 46 7.86 7.53 5.92
CA THR A 46 7.24 8.85 6.16
C THR A 46 8.27 9.99 6.09
N ASP A 47 9.43 9.81 6.69
CA ASP A 47 10.46 10.84 6.77
C ASP A 47 11.17 11.11 5.44
N PHE A 48 11.09 10.17 4.47
CA PHE A 48 11.66 10.38 3.14
C PHE A 48 10.90 11.44 2.34
N PHE A 49 9.63 11.68 2.70
CA PHE A 49 8.76 12.67 2.06
C PHE A 49 8.63 13.97 2.85
N ARG A 50 9.14 14.01 4.09
CA ARG A 50 8.98 15.16 4.95
C ARG A 50 9.98 16.25 4.56
N GLY A 51 9.45 17.40 4.08
CA GLY A 51 10.28 18.54 3.68
C GLY A 51 11.04 18.36 2.37
N GLU A 52 10.80 17.25 1.65
CA GLU A 52 11.38 17.01 0.34
C GLU A 52 10.50 17.69 -0.71
N GLU A 53 11.06 18.67 -1.42
CA GLU A 53 10.37 19.35 -2.52
C GLU A 53 10.47 18.57 -3.82
N ASP A 54 11.53 17.73 -3.97
CA ASP A 54 11.73 16.86 -5.13
C ASP A 54 11.22 15.46 -4.86
N ILE A 55 10.01 15.17 -5.36
CA ILE A 55 9.40 13.84 -5.24
C ILE A 55 10.24 12.73 -5.90
N ALA A 56 11.00 13.03 -6.95
CA ALA A 56 11.85 12.05 -7.60
C ALA A 56 12.99 11.60 -6.68
N ASN A 57 13.54 12.52 -5.89
CA ASN A 57 14.53 12.20 -4.87
C ASN A 57 13.93 11.37 -3.74
N ALA A 58 12.74 11.70 -3.26
CA ALA A 58 12.05 10.90 -2.25
C ALA A 58 11.82 9.45 -2.74
N ILE A 59 11.38 9.28 -3.98
CA ILE A 59 11.19 7.96 -4.60
C ILE A 59 12.53 7.21 -4.73
N HIS A 60 13.59 7.89 -5.14
CA HIS A 60 14.92 7.29 -5.23
C HIS A 60 15.37 6.76 -3.86
N ARG A 61 15.18 7.53 -2.81
CA ARG A 61 15.51 7.12 -1.44
C ARG A 61 14.69 5.92 -1.00
N VAL A 62 13.38 5.89 -1.26
CA VAL A 62 12.55 4.70 -0.98
C VAL A 62 13.12 3.46 -1.64
N ASN A 63 13.50 3.54 -2.92
CA ASN A 63 14.00 2.38 -3.67
C ASN A 63 15.41 1.92 -3.24
N THR A 64 16.19 2.77 -2.58
CA THR A 64 17.59 2.48 -2.21
C THR A 64 17.82 2.28 -0.72
N GLU A 65 16.96 2.83 0.12
CA GLU A 65 17.17 2.87 1.58
C GLU A 65 16.09 2.08 2.36
N ALA A 66 14.90 1.80 1.75
CA ALA A 66 13.85 1.08 2.47
C ALA A 66 14.20 -0.40 2.67
N ASP A 67 14.01 -0.91 3.88
CA ASP A 67 14.28 -2.30 4.26
C ASP A 67 13.00 -3.14 4.15
N VAL A 68 12.73 -3.62 2.94
CA VAL A 68 11.46 -4.30 2.61
C VAL A 68 11.63 -5.70 2.03
N VAL A 69 12.86 -6.15 1.81
CA VAL A 69 13.15 -7.50 1.30
C VAL A 69 13.80 -8.31 2.42
N TRP A 70 13.08 -9.30 2.92
CA TRP A 70 13.54 -10.10 4.04
C TRP A 70 13.98 -11.52 3.64
N VAL A 71 13.33 -12.11 2.65
CA VAL A 71 13.56 -13.51 2.28
C VAL A 71 13.96 -13.68 0.82
N ASP A 72 13.04 -13.58 -0.12
CA ASP A 72 13.27 -13.92 -1.53
C ASP A 72 12.95 -12.78 -2.51
N GLY A 73 12.44 -11.65 -2.02
CA GLY A 73 12.12 -10.48 -2.84
C GLY A 73 10.82 -10.59 -3.62
N HIS A 74 10.01 -11.62 -3.36
CA HIS A 74 8.66 -11.74 -3.89
C HIS A 74 7.64 -11.14 -2.93
N SER A 75 6.61 -10.51 -3.45
CA SER A 75 5.57 -9.90 -2.61
C SER A 75 4.89 -10.94 -1.73
N ASP A 76 4.92 -10.72 -0.42
CA ASP A 76 4.14 -11.44 0.58
C ASP A 76 3.30 -10.44 1.37
N TYR A 77 2.10 -10.18 0.85
CA TYR A 77 1.16 -9.25 1.48
C TYR A 77 0.77 -9.69 2.89
N GLY A 78 0.56 -10.99 3.06
CA GLY A 78 0.15 -11.53 4.36
C GLY A 78 1.19 -11.26 5.43
N HIS A 79 2.45 -11.56 5.16
CA HIS A 79 3.54 -11.31 6.09
C HIS A 79 3.72 -9.81 6.35
N ALA A 80 3.71 -8.98 5.30
CA ALA A 80 3.81 -7.52 5.46
C ALA A 80 2.69 -6.95 6.33
N PHE A 81 1.45 -7.45 6.19
CA PHE A 81 0.32 -7.02 7.01
C PHE A 81 0.44 -7.47 8.46
N GLU A 82 0.93 -8.68 8.73
CA GLU A 82 1.19 -9.14 10.10
C GLU A 82 2.22 -8.25 10.78
N VAL A 83 3.34 -7.98 10.13
CA VAL A 83 4.39 -7.10 10.66
C VAL A 83 3.86 -5.68 10.87
N PHE A 84 3.05 -5.15 9.93
CA PHE A 84 2.39 -3.86 10.11
C PHE A 84 1.51 -3.85 11.36
N TRP A 85 0.70 -4.88 11.53
CA TRP A 85 -0.22 -4.96 12.67
C TRP A 85 0.51 -5.04 14.01
N GLU A 86 1.55 -5.84 14.09
CA GLU A 86 2.38 -5.97 15.29
C GLU A 86 3.04 -4.65 15.68
N LYS A 87 3.61 -3.95 14.70
CA LYS A 87 4.37 -2.71 14.95
C LYS A 87 3.46 -1.49 15.12
N TYR A 88 2.43 -1.36 14.29
CA TYR A 88 1.67 -0.11 14.12
C TYR A 88 0.17 -0.25 14.34
N GLY A 89 -0.37 -1.44 14.54
CA GLY A 89 -1.79 -1.68 14.72
C GLY A 89 -2.43 -0.92 15.89
N LYS A 90 -1.64 -0.57 16.91
CA LYS A 90 -2.06 0.27 18.04
C LYS A 90 -2.32 1.73 17.65
N ASP A 91 -1.69 2.20 16.56
CA ASP A 91 -1.81 3.57 16.09
C ASP A 91 -3.01 3.75 15.14
N VAL A 92 -3.61 2.65 14.70
CA VAL A 92 -4.86 2.65 13.91
C VAL A 92 -6.04 2.92 14.83
N GLY A 93 -6.85 3.91 14.51
CA GLY A 93 -8.00 4.29 15.34
C GLY A 93 -9.12 4.95 14.54
N PRO A 94 -10.20 5.39 15.21
CA PRO A 94 -11.44 5.85 14.57
C PRO A 94 -11.31 7.15 13.77
N LYS A 95 -10.17 7.81 13.83
CA LYS A 95 -9.83 8.98 13.00
C LYS A 95 -8.82 8.65 11.89
N THR A 96 -8.50 7.37 11.69
CA THR A 96 -7.53 6.90 10.72
C THR A 96 -8.25 6.44 9.47
N THR A 97 -7.82 6.91 8.30
CA THR A 97 -8.10 6.29 7.01
C THR A 97 -6.88 5.51 6.57
N VAL A 98 -7.07 4.30 6.10
CA VAL A 98 -6.02 3.44 5.57
C VAL A 98 -6.19 3.31 4.07
N LEU A 99 -5.12 3.54 3.33
CA LEU A 99 -5.07 3.38 1.89
C LEU A 99 -4.03 2.30 1.57
N LEU A 100 -4.48 1.21 0.98
CA LEU A 100 -3.65 0.08 0.54
C LEU A 100 -3.48 0.18 -0.97
N LEU A 101 -2.26 -0.02 -1.45
CA LEU A 101 -1.93 0.15 -2.86
C LEU A 101 -1.09 -1.02 -3.32
N GLY A 102 -1.60 -1.74 -4.31
CA GLY A 102 -0.94 -2.90 -4.88
C GLY A 102 -1.89 -3.78 -5.67
N ASP A 103 -1.33 -4.73 -6.42
CA ASP A 103 -2.06 -5.65 -7.29
C ASP A 103 -2.68 -6.86 -6.57
N ALA A 104 -2.35 -7.02 -5.28
CA ALA A 104 -2.73 -8.17 -4.46
C ALA A 104 -2.25 -9.53 -5.01
N ARG A 105 -1.12 -9.55 -5.75
CA ARG A 105 -0.45 -10.78 -6.18
C ARG A 105 0.45 -11.28 -5.07
N ASN A 106 -0.03 -12.31 -4.39
CA ASN A 106 0.56 -12.77 -3.13
C ASN A 106 1.49 -13.97 -3.29
N ASN A 107 1.87 -14.32 -4.52
CA ASN A 107 2.76 -15.45 -4.82
C ASN A 107 2.34 -16.75 -4.10
N TYR A 108 1.02 -16.97 -3.99
CA TYR A 108 0.42 -18.15 -3.32
C TYR A 108 0.72 -18.28 -1.81
N HIS A 109 1.23 -17.24 -1.16
CA HIS A 109 1.36 -17.20 0.30
C HIS A 109 -0.01 -17.05 0.99
N ALA A 110 -0.04 -17.29 2.31
CA ALA A 110 -1.26 -17.10 3.09
C ALA A 110 -1.68 -15.62 3.09
N SER A 111 -2.97 -15.34 2.87
CA SER A 111 -3.45 -13.96 2.71
C SER A 111 -3.37 -13.12 3.99
N GLN A 112 -3.49 -13.76 5.16
CA GLN A 112 -3.62 -13.07 6.44
C GLN A 112 -4.68 -11.95 6.42
N ALA A 113 -5.77 -12.17 5.67
CA ALA A 113 -6.85 -11.19 5.48
C ALA A 113 -7.51 -10.75 6.80
N TRP A 114 -7.34 -11.54 7.86
CA TRP A 114 -7.77 -11.18 9.20
C TRP A 114 -7.17 -9.85 9.66
N VAL A 115 -5.94 -9.52 9.25
CA VAL A 115 -5.30 -8.25 9.59
C VAL A 115 -6.09 -7.07 9.01
N ILE A 116 -6.50 -7.16 7.74
CA ILE A 116 -7.31 -6.12 7.10
C ILE A 116 -8.66 -5.97 7.82
N LYS A 117 -9.25 -7.10 8.24
CA LYS A 117 -10.48 -7.09 9.05
C LYS A 117 -10.28 -6.34 10.37
N GLU A 118 -9.19 -6.62 11.10
CA GLU A 118 -8.87 -5.92 12.35
C GLU A 118 -8.62 -4.41 12.14
N ILE A 119 -7.87 -4.06 11.07
CA ILE A 119 -7.68 -2.67 10.67
C ILE A 119 -9.03 -2.00 10.40
N ARG A 120 -9.92 -2.67 9.64
CA ARG A 120 -11.24 -2.13 9.29
C ARG A 120 -12.13 -1.87 10.50
N GLN A 121 -12.03 -2.71 11.53
CA GLN A 121 -12.80 -2.54 12.77
C GLN A 121 -12.35 -1.31 13.57
N LYS A 122 -11.09 -0.94 13.49
CA LYS A 122 -10.53 0.20 14.24
C LYS A 122 -10.51 1.50 13.43
N ALA A 123 -10.23 1.41 12.14
CA ALA A 123 -10.10 2.56 11.27
C ALA A 123 -11.46 3.17 10.91
N ARG A 124 -11.45 4.45 10.55
CA ARG A 124 -12.62 5.11 9.99
C ARG A 124 -12.97 4.57 8.62
N HIS A 125 -11.98 4.42 7.75
CA HIS A 125 -12.11 3.87 6.41
C HIS A 125 -10.87 3.07 6.02
N VAL A 126 -11.07 2.04 5.19
CA VAL A 126 -10.02 1.26 4.55
C VAL A 126 -10.35 1.14 3.07
N TYR A 127 -9.47 1.62 2.21
CA TYR A 127 -9.62 1.55 0.75
C TYR A 127 -8.44 0.83 0.12
N TRP A 128 -8.70 0.11 -0.96
CA TRP A 128 -7.69 -0.54 -1.78
C TRP A 128 -7.65 0.07 -3.17
N LEU A 129 -6.46 0.49 -3.62
CA LEU A 129 -6.19 0.90 -4.99
C LEU A 129 -5.38 -0.19 -5.68
N ASN A 130 -5.95 -0.77 -6.74
CA ASN A 130 -5.30 -1.80 -7.54
C ASN A 130 -4.92 -1.25 -8.92
N PRO A 131 -3.64 -1.35 -9.36
CA PRO A 131 -3.18 -0.86 -10.66
C PRO A 131 -3.66 -1.71 -11.82
N GLU A 132 -4.03 -2.98 -11.58
CA GLU A 132 -4.42 -3.89 -12.64
C GLU A 132 -5.84 -3.64 -13.14
N PRO A 133 -6.12 -3.92 -14.42
CA PRO A 133 -7.48 -4.00 -14.94
C PRO A 133 -8.32 -5.01 -14.14
N LYS A 134 -9.59 -4.69 -13.93
CA LYS A 134 -10.51 -5.57 -13.17
C LYS A 134 -10.60 -7.00 -13.71
N SER A 135 -10.32 -7.20 -15.00
CA SER A 135 -10.30 -8.53 -15.63
C SER A 135 -9.21 -9.45 -15.10
N TYR A 136 -8.17 -8.89 -14.48
CA TYR A 136 -7.08 -9.67 -13.88
C TYR A 136 -7.28 -9.93 -12.38
N TRP A 137 -8.25 -9.27 -11.74
CA TRP A 137 -8.52 -9.45 -10.33
C TRP A 137 -9.00 -10.87 -10.04
N ASN A 138 -8.48 -11.46 -8.98
CA ASN A 138 -8.75 -12.86 -8.58
C ASN A 138 -8.34 -13.90 -9.65
N THR A 139 -7.37 -13.57 -10.50
CA THR A 139 -6.78 -14.51 -11.45
C THR A 139 -5.34 -14.82 -11.08
N GLY A 140 -4.90 -16.07 -11.30
CA GLY A 140 -3.56 -16.52 -10.90
C GLY A 140 -3.39 -16.43 -9.39
N ASP A 141 -2.37 -15.72 -8.95
CA ASP A 141 -2.05 -15.47 -7.54
C ASP A 141 -2.63 -14.17 -6.97
N SER A 142 -3.46 -13.47 -7.75
CA SER A 142 -4.18 -12.28 -7.26
C SER A 142 -5.32 -12.67 -6.33
N ILE A 143 -5.30 -12.14 -5.11
CA ILE A 143 -6.27 -12.41 -4.05
C ILE A 143 -7.00 -11.15 -3.59
N VAL A 144 -7.20 -10.19 -4.51
CA VAL A 144 -7.86 -8.92 -4.19
C VAL A 144 -9.27 -9.12 -3.62
N GLY A 145 -9.97 -10.20 -3.99
CA GLY A 145 -11.28 -10.54 -3.44
C GLY A 145 -11.24 -10.86 -1.95
N ASP A 146 -10.22 -11.57 -1.48
CA ASP A 146 -10.06 -11.88 -0.07
C ASP A 146 -9.90 -10.60 0.76
N TYR A 147 -9.05 -9.70 0.29
CA TYR A 147 -8.80 -8.42 0.97
C TYR A 147 -9.99 -7.46 0.82
N GLY A 148 -10.57 -7.41 -0.37
CA GLY A 148 -11.64 -6.48 -0.71
C GLY A 148 -12.89 -6.64 0.16
N THR A 149 -13.20 -7.87 0.59
CA THR A 149 -14.33 -8.15 1.50
C THR A 149 -14.20 -7.46 2.85
N HIS A 150 -12.98 -7.08 3.24
CA HIS A 150 -12.68 -6.40 4.51
C HIS A 150 -12.37 -4.91 4.33
N THR A 151 -12.62 -4.34 3.15
CA THR A 151 -12.41 -2.91 2.87
C THR A 151 -13.73 -2.18 2.64
N ASP A 152 -13.72 -0.85 2.68
CA ASP A 152 -14.85 -0.01 2.28
C ASP A 152 -14.99 0.06 0.76
N GLY A 153 -13.96 -0.25 0.02
CA GLY A 153 -13.98 -0.33 -1.43
C GLY A 153 -12.63 -0.66 -2.04
N VAL A 154 -12.69 -1.33 -3.19
CA VAL A 154 -11.55 -1.61 -4.06
C VAL A 154 -11.73 -0.83 -5.36
N PHE A 155 -10.75 -0.02 -5.70
CA PHE A 155 -10.78 0.85 -6.87
C PHE A 155 -9.62 0.53 -7.79
N ARG A 156 -9.85 0.59 -9.09
CA ARG A 156 -8.77 0.60 -10.06
C ARG A 156 -8.12 1.99 -10.04
N SER A 157 -6.80 2.03 -9.90
CA SER A 157 -6.07 3.26 -10.16
C SER A 157 -5.85 3.37 -11.66
N GLU A 158 -6.63 4.22 -12.33
CA GLU A 158 -6.41 4.51 -13.75
C GLU A 158 -5.30 5.54 -13.88
N GLU A 159 -4.19 5.18 -14.58
CA GLU A 159 -3.48 6.19 -15.32
C GLU A 159 -4.43 6.63 -16.45
N HIS A 160 -4.87 7.86 -16.47
CA HIS A 160 -5.44 8.46 -17.67
C HIS A 160 -4.32 8.58 -18.71
N THR A 161 -4.06 7.51 -19.44
CA THR A 161 -3.58 7.67 -20.80
C THR A 161 -4.79 8.19 -21.57
N SER A 162 -4.92 9.51 -21.64
CA SER A 162 -5.70 10.15 -22.67
C SER A 162 -5.12 9.69 -23.99
N GLU A 163 -5.73 8.69 -24.61
CA GLU A 163 -5.58 8.50 -26.04
C GLU A 163 -6.18 9.75 -26.71
N LEU A 164 -5.27 10.63 -27.16
CA LEU A 164 -5.56 11.62 -28.18
C LEU A 164 -5.30 10.99 -29.54
#